data_02a991836f6582615d2c9fe7413bb7b9
#
_entry.id   02a991836f6582615d2c9fe7413bb7b9
#
_cell.length_a   1.000
_cell.length_b   1.000
_cell.length_c   1.000
_cell.angle_alpha   90.00
_cell.angle_beta   90.00
_cell.angle_gamma   90.00
#
_symmetry.space_group_name_H-M   'P 1'
#
loop_
_entity.id
_entity.type
_entity.pdbx_description
1 polymer ?
#
loop_
_entity_poly.entity_id
_entity_poly.type
_entity_poly.pdbx_seq_one_letter_code
_entity_poly.pdbx_strand_id
1 'polypeptide(L)'
;MKKISLFFVLILLFGCQQITNNSNKFVKIDCPNVFFSSENKVYSEGNINNLDLEQINFKASLNNYAFTNDCFFDSVNNNYNLDLLILIEPLNPKENIITLPLFVILYDKTDNVIGRQYFRVQKEFNSLDKINELNTTINLLTPKENELYSITIGFIKIYN
;
A
#
# COMPACT_ATOMS: atom_id res chain seq x y z
N MET A 1 34.16 44.06 43.47
CA MET A 1 33.34 43.88 42.29
C MET A 1 33.90 42.88 41.25
N LYS A 2 34.88 42.03 41.62
CA LYS A 2 35.47 41.02 40.67
C LYS A 2 34.94 39.59 40.82
N LYS A 3 34.14 39.31 41.85
CA LYS A 3 33.64 37.95 42.13
C LYS A 3 32.25 37.58 41.42
N ILE A 4 31.50 38.58 40.97
CA ILE A 4 30.21 38.39 40.34
C ILE A 4 30.36 37.98 38.85
N SER A 5 31.43 38.41 38.19
CA SER A 5 31.69 38.12 36.79
C SER A 5 32.05 36.64 36.53
N LEU A 6 32.66 35.96 37.52
CA LEU A 6 33.07 34.56 37.38
C LEU A 6 31.87 33.60 37.48
N PHE A 7 30.84 33.98 38.22
CA PHE A 7 29.64 33.18 38.39
C PHE A 7 28.74 33.20 37.15
N PHE A 8 28.74 34.30 36.39
CA PHE A 8 27.98 34.47 35.18
C PHE A 8 28.55 33.66 33.99
N VAL A 9 29.88 33.47 33.97
CA VAL A 9 30.54 32.64 32.93
C VAL A 9 30.32 31.16 33.17
N LEU A 10 30.12 30.73 34.41
CA LEU A 10 29.88 29.32 34.73
C LEU A 10 28.47 28.85 34.32
N ILE A 11 27.48 29.76 34.29
CA ILE A 11 26.08 29.44 33.90
C ILE A 11 25.96 29.27 32.40
N LEU A 12 26.82 29.88 31.60
CA LEU A 12 26.79 29.75 30.13
C LEU A 12 27.37 28.42 29.63
N LEU A 13 28.09 27.67 30.47
CA LEU A 13 28.68 26.39 30.09
C LEU A 13 27.73 25.19 30.28
N PHE A 14 26.62 25.34 30.99
CA PHE A 14 25.63 24.29 31.19
C PHE A 14 24.44 24.36 30.21
N GLY A 15 24.48 25.30 29.25
CA GLY A 15 23.42 25.53 28.26
C GLY A 15 23.44 24.64 27.01
N CYS A 16 24.35 23.66 26.91
CA CYS A 16 24.22 22.62 25.88
C CYS A 16 23.19 21.59 26.31
N GLN A 17 21.91 21.95 26.28
CA GLN A 17 20.88 20.92 26.15
C GLN A 17 21.17 20.17 24.86
N GLN A 18 21.55 18.92 25.00
CA GLN A 18 21.50 17.96 23.90
C GLN A 18 20.07 18.01 23.33
N ILE A 19 19.90 18.67 22.19
CA ILE A 19 18.78 18.43 21.30
C ILE A 19 18.98 16.96 20.91
N THR A 20 18.40 16.06 21.68
CA THR A 20 18.22 14.68 21.23
C THR A 20 17.33 14.78 19.99
N ASN A 21 17.97 14.84 18.83
CA ASN A 21 17.30 14.52 17.59
C ASN A 21 16.76 13.12 17.80
N ASN A 22 15.48 13.01 18.18
CA ASN A 22 14.68 11.81 17.97
C ASN A 22 14.56 11.65 16.45
N SER A 23 15.68 11.30 15.81
CA SER A 23 15.61 10.72 14.47
C SER A 23 14.81 9.44 14.67
N ASN A 24 13.56 9.44 14.23
CA ASN A 24 12.76 8.24 14.15
C ASN A 24 13.61 7.20 13.44
N LYS A 25 14.13 6.26 14.20
CA LYS A 25 15.08 5.28 13.71
C LYS A 25 14.25 4.26 12.97
N PHE A 26 14.11 4.45 11.66
CA PHE A 26 13.54 3.43 10.78
C PHE A 26 14.44 2.20 10.82
N VAL A 27 13.90 1.08 11.20
CA VAL A 27 14.60 -0.19 11.23
C VAL A 27 14.13 -0.99 10.02
N LYS A 28 15.06 -1.38 9.17
CA LYS A 28 14.77 -2.24 8.02
C LYS A 28 14.26 -3.59 8.52
N ILE A 29 13.20 -4.08 7.90
CA ILE A 29 12.62 -5.40 8.13
C ILE A 29 12.48 -6.14 6.80
N ASP A 30 12.28 -7.45 6.85
CA ASP A 30 12.04 -8.23 5.64
C ASP A 30 10.66 -7.90 5.07
N CYS A 31 10.59 -7.77 3.74
CA CYS A 31 9.34 -7.61 3.05
C CYS A 31 8.62 -8.97 2.94
N PRO A 32 7.27 -9.00 3.09
CA PRO A 32 6.51 -10.23 3.00
C PRO A 32 6.46 -10.77 1.57
N ASN A 33 6.17 -12.06 1.42
CA ASN A 33 5.84 -12.63 0.12
C ASN A 33 4.48 -12.12 -0.37
N VAL A 34 4.36 -11.80 -1.66
CA VAL A 34 3.12 -11.29 -2.26
C VAL A 34 2.55 -12.30 -3.23
N PHE A 35 1.27 -12.59 -3.08
CA PHE A 35 0.51 -13.48 -3.95
C PHE A 35 -0.73 -12.77 -4.49
N PHE A 36 -1.06 -13.02 -5.75
CA PHE A 36 -2.36 -12.63 -6.29
C PHE A 36 -3.36 -13.78 -6.13
N SER A 37 -4.55 -13.46 -5.63
CA SER A 37 -5.63 -14.44 -5.50
C SER A 37 -5.98 -15.04 -6.86
N SER A 38 -5.89 -16.37 -7.01
CA SER A 38 -6.17 -17.05 -8.28
C SER A 38 -7.59 -16.77 -8.80
N GLU A 39 -8.56 -16.64 -7.90
CA GLU A 39 -9.96 -16.39 -8.23
C GLU A 39 -10.30 -14.92 -8.43
N ASN A 40 -9.54 -14.03 -7.77
CA ASN A 40 -9.86 -12.60 -7.68
C ASN A 40 -8.79 -11.70 -8.31
N LYS A 41 -7.86 -12.24 -9.10
CA LYS A 41 -6.86 -11.45 -9.81
C LYS A 41 -7.41 -10.70 -11.04
N VAL A 42 -8.63 -11.02 -11.44
CA VAL A 42 -9.33 -10.38 -12.56
C VAL A 42 -10.66 -9.82 -12.07
N TYR A 43 -10.91 -8.58 -12.44
CA TYR A 43 -12.14 -7.83 -12.20
C TYR A 43 -12.77 -7.45 -13.53
N SER A 44 -14.08 -7.57 -13.63
CA SER A 44 -14.85 -7.10 -14.79
C SER A 44 -16.00 -6.25 -14.27
N GLU A 45 -16.15 -5.06 -14.83
CA GLU A 45 -17.27 -4.17 -14.53
C GLU A 45 -18.34 -4.32 -15.61
N GLY A 46 -19.54 -4.73 -15.20
CA GLY A 46 -20.68 -4.93 -16.08
C GLY A 46 -21.58 -6.07 -15.59
N ASN A 47 -22.63 -6.35 -16.35
CA ASN A 47 -23.55 -7.43 -16.01
C ASN A 47 -23.00 -8.80 -16.41
N ILE A 48 -22.40 -9.50 -15.43
CA ILE A 48 -21.76 -10.81 -15.64
C ILE A 48 -22.80 -11.93 -15.86
N ASN A 49 -24.08 -11.70 -15.52
CA ASN A 49 -25.11 -12.75 -15.52
C ASN A 49 -25.49 -13.23 -16.93
N ASN A 50 -25.14 -12.51 -18.00
CA ASN A 50 -25.54 -12.84 -19.35
C ASN A 50 -24.39 -13.26 -20.30
N LEU A 51 -23.15 -13.45 -19.85
CA LEU A 51 -21.98 -13.81 -20.68
C LEU A 51 -21.81 -12.94 -21.96
N ASP A 52 -22.55 -11.84 -22.05
CA ASP A 52 -22.51 -10.93 -23.18
C ASP A 52 -21.38 -9.92 -22.96
N LEU A 53 -20.31 -10.09 -23.74
CA LEU A 53 -19.14 -9.19 -23.67
C LEU A 53 -19.51 -7.73 -23.96
N GLU A 54 -20.62 -7.49 -24.66
CA GLU A 54 -21.11 -6.14 -24.95
C GLU A 54 -21.59 -5.39 -23.69
N GLN A 55 -21.87 -6.11 -22.61
CA GLN A 55 -22.30 -5.53 -21.33
C GLN A 55 -21.14 -5.27 -20.36
N ILE A 56 -19.92 -5.68 -20.71
CA ILE A 56 -18.73 -5.45 -19.89
C ILE A 56 -18.07 -4.15 -20.31
N ASN A 57 -17.98 -3.18 -19.41
CA ASN A 57 -17.36 -1.88 -19.66
C ASN A 57 -15.84 -2.02 -19.82
N PHE A 58 -15.22 -2.73 -18.90
CA PHE A 58 -13.77 -3.00 -18.90
C PHE A 58 -13.45 -4.27 -18.10
N LYS A 59 -12.24 -4.75 -18.33
CA LYS A 59 -11.62 -5.82 -17.57
C LYS A 59 -10.32 -5.31 -16.98
N ALA A 60 -10.08 -5.56 -15.69
CA ALA A 60 -8.82 -5.22 -15.03
C ALA A 60 -8.15 -6.48 -14.51
N SER A 61 -6.82 -6.57 -14.59
CA SER A 61 -6.06 -7.70 -14.09
C SER A 61 -4.83 -7.25 -13.29
N LEU A 62 -4.65 -7.85 -12.11
CA LEU A 62 -3.41 -7.71 -11.35
C LEU A 62 -2.29 -8.41 -12.12
N ASN A 63 -1.23 -7.68 -12.46
CA ASN A 63 -0.16 -8.19 -13.32
C ASN A 63 1.15 -8.36 -12.58
N ASN A 64 1.63 -7.30 -11.91
CA ASN A 64 2.91 -7.31 -11.24
C ASN A 64 2.89 -6.47 -9.97
N TYR A 65 3.92 -6.62 -9.15
CA TYR A 65 4.12 -5.81 -7.95
C TYR A 65 5.61 -5.55 -7.71
N ALA A 66 5.89 -4.49 -6.96
CA ALA A 66 7.21 -4.21 -6.41
C ALA A 66 7.08 -3.49 -5.07
N PHE A 67 8.03 -3.67 -4.16
CA PHE A 67 8.13 -2.79 -3.00
C PHE A 67 8.87 -1.52 -3.41
N THR A 68 8.26 -0.35 -3.21
CA THR A 68 8.79 0.95 -3.63
C THR A 68 10.07 1.32 -2.88
N ASN A 69 10.14 0.89 -1.61
CA ASN A 69 11.27 1.11 -0.72
C ASN A 69 11.51 -0.16 0.10
N ASP A 70 12.59 -0.16 0.88
CA ASP A 70 12.78 -1.16 1.93
C ASP A 70 11.56 -1.18 2.86
N CYS A 71 11.13 -2.36 3.26
CA CYS A 71 10.13 -2.50 4.31
C CYS A 71 10.78 -2.08 5.63
N PHE A 72 10.07 -1.32 6.44
CA PHE A 72 10.66 -0.75 7.65
C PHE A 72 9.67 -0.71 8.81
N PHE A 73 10.23 -0.79 10.00
CA PHE A 73 9.53 -0.52 11.24
C PHE A 73 9.80 0.93 11.65
N ASP A 74 8.75 1.68 11.91
CA ASP A 74 8.82 2.93 12.66
C ASP A 74 8.59 2.63 14.16
N SER A 75 8.47 3.62 14.98
CA SER A 75 8.30 3.41 16.43
C SER A 75 7.01 2.68 16.83
N VAL A 76 6.05 2.51 15.92
CA VAL A 76 4.70 1.99 16.20
C VAL A 76 4.32 0.84 15.28
N ASN A 77 4.58 0.95 13.97
CA ASN A 77 4.09 0.02 12.96
C ASN A 77 5.21 -0.48 12.06
N ASN A 78 5.00 -1.68 11.52
CA ASN A 78 5.70 -2.14 10.33
C ASN A 78 5.01 -1.53 9.09
N ASN A 79 5.81 -0.98 8.19
CA ASN A 79 5.37 -0.26 7.01
C ASN A 79 5.83 -0.97 5.75
N TYR A 80 4.89 -1.24 4.83
CA TYR A 80 5.14 -1.92 3.57
C TYR A 80 4.49 -1.13 2.43
N ASN A 81 5.32 -0.41 1.66
CA ASN A 81 4.85 0.35 0.49
C ASN A 81 4.94 -0.53 -0.75
N LEU A 82 3.80 -0.93 -1.26
CA LEU A 82 3.67 -1.86 -2.37
C LEU A 82 3.11 -1.17 -3.60
N ASP A 83 3.89 -1.14 -4.67
CA ASP A 83 3.43 -0.73 -5.99
C ASP A 83 2.78 -1.91 -6.70
N LEU A 84 1.62 -1.68 -7.27
CA LEU A 84 0.87 -2.64 -8.07
C LEU A 84 0.78 -2.14 -9.51
N LEU A 85 1.08 -3.03 -10.45
CA LEU A 85 0.77 -2.85 -11.86
C LEU A 85 -0.54 -3.58 -12.16
N ILE A 86 -1.53 -2.83 -12.60
CA ILE A 86 -2.84 -3.33 -13.02
C ILE A 86 -3.00 -3.03 -14.51
N LEU A 87 -3.32 -4.05 -15.29
CA LEU A 87 -3.65 -3.90 -16.70
C LEU A 87 -5.16 -3.74 -16.85
N ILE A 88 -5.58 -2.73 -17.63
CA ILE A 88 -6.97 -2.41 -17.88
C ILE A 88 -7.22 -2.54 -19.38
N GLU A 89 -8.15 -3.39 -19.74
CA GLU A 89 -8.65 -3.64 -21.09
C GLU A 89 -10.05 -3.02 -21.20
N PRO A 90 -10.20 -1.85 -21.89
CA PRO A 90 -11.50 -1.29 -22.20
C PRO A 90 -12.22 -2.19 -23.21
N LEU A 91 -13.47 -2.55 -22.94
CA LEU A 91 -14.30 -3.34 -23.85
C LEU A 91 -15.42 -2.47 -24.43
N ASN A 92 -16.31 -1.98 -23.58
CA ASN A 92 -17.39 -1.06 -23.96
C ASN A 92 -17.47 0.08 -22.93
N PRO A 93 -16.44 0.92 -22.84
CA PRO A 93 -16.34 1.91 -21.78
C PRO A 93 -17.43 2.97 -21.91
N LYS A 94 -18.23 3.14 -20.87
CA LYS A 94 -19.22 4.23 -20.74
C LYS A 94 -18.62 5.48 -20.13
N GLU A 95 -17.58 5.31 -19.34
CA GLU A 95 -16.86 6.36 -18.63
C GLU A 95 -15.36 6.15 -18.80
N ASN A 96 -14.59 7.24 -18.70
CA ASN A 96 -13.13 7.18 -18.75
C ASN A 96 -12.49 7.09 -17.36
N ILE A 97 -13.30 6.99 -16.31
CA ILE A 97 -12.86 6.83 -14.91
C ILE A 97 -13.28 5.44 -14.44
N ILE A 98 -12.33 4.71 -13.91
CA ILE A 98 -12.60 3.41 -13.28
C ILE A 98 -12.35 3.49 -11.79
N THR A 99 -13.08 2.66 -11.05
CA THR A 99 -12.89 2.44 -9.62
C THR A 99 -12.70 0.94 -9.38
N LEU A 100 -11.51 0.58 -8.89
CA LEU A 100 -11.14 -0.81 -8.64
C LEU A 100 -11.13 -1.08 -7.12
N PRO A 101 -12.02 -1.92 -6.61
CA PRO A 101 -12.02 -2.32 -5.21
C PRO A 101 -11.03 -3.48 -5.00
N LEU A 102 -10.02 -3.26 -4.14
CA LEU A 102 -9.00 -4.24 -3.80
C LEU A 102 -9.17 -4.70 -2.34
N PHE A 103 -8.86 -5.96 -2.10
CA PHE A 103 -8.61 -6.46 -0.75
C PHE A 103 -7.16 -6.96 -0.63
N VAL A 104 -6.64 -6.87 0.59
CA VAL A 104 -5.35 -7.45 0.99
C VAL A 104 -5.58 -8.25 2.25
N ILE A 105 -5.20 -9.54 2.24
CA ILE A 105 -5.23 -10.41 3.40
C ILE A 105 -3.78 -10.61 3.88
N LEU A 106 -3.56 -10.45 5.16
CA LEU A 106 -2.27 -10.50 5.82
C LEU A 106 -2.14 -11.82 6.59
N TYR A 107 -1.02 -12.53 6.42
CA TYR A 107 -0.79 -13.83 7.05
C TYR A 107 0.52 -13.84 7.86
N ASP A 108 0.50 -14.57 8.96
CA ASP A 108 1.69 -14.92 9.74
C ASP A 108 2.46 -16.12 9.13
N LYS A 109 3.54 -16.54 9.77
CA LYS A 109 4.35 -17.71 9.35
C LYS A 109 3.62 -19.05 9.39
N THR A 110 2.49 -19.10 10.07
CA THR A 110 1.68 -20.32 10.25
C THR A 110 0.42 -20.28 9.40
N ASP A 111 0.38 -19.39 8.39
CA ASP A 111 -0.74 -19.16 7.48
C ASP A 111 -2.04 -18.73 8.16
N ASN A 112 -1.97 -18.20 9.38
CA ASN A 112 -3.13 -17.59 10.03
C ASN A 112 -3.34 -16.17 9.51
N VAL A 113 -4.61 -15.80 9.30
CA VAL A 113 -4.99 -14.44 8.95
C VAL A 113 -4.81 -13.51 10.14
N ILE A 114 -3.88 -12.56 10.06
CA ILE A 114 -3.62 -11.55 11.09
C ILE A 114 -4.29 -10.20 10.79
N GLY A 115 -4.81 -10.02 9.57
CA GLY A 115 -5.52 -8.81 9.20
C GLY A 115 -6.10 -8.81 7.79
N ARG A 116 -6.98 -7.85 7.54
CA ARG A 116 -7.52 -7.55 6.22
C ARG A 116 -7.57 -6.05 6.02
N GLN A 117 -7.17 -5.59 4.85
CA GLN A 117 -7.22 -4.19 4.46
C GLN A 117 -7.92 -4.07 3.11
N TYR A 118 -8.62 -2.95 2.91
CA TYR A 118 -9.40 -2.70 1.71
C TYR A 118 -9.00 -1.38 1.11
N PHE A 119 -8.82 -1.37 -0.20
CA PHE A 119 -8.40 -0.19 -0.95
C PHE A 119 -9.37 0.07 -2.09
N ARG A 120 -9.49 1.32 -2.45
CA ARG A 120 -10.24 1.75 -3.63
C ARG A 120 -9.30 2.59 -4.49
N VAL A 121 -8.99 2.07 -5.66
CA VAL A 121 -8.10 2.72 -6.63
C VAL A 121 -8.95 3.33 -7.74
N GLN A 122 -8.76 4.62 -7.99
CA GLN A 122 -9.42 5.34 -9.08
C GLN A 122 -8.39 5.83 -10.07
N LYS A 123 -8.71 5.71 -11.35
CA LYS A 123 -7.85 6.19 -12.45
C LYS A 123 -8.68 6.60 -13.64
N GLU A 124 -8.27 7.69 -14.29
CA GLU A 124 -8.66 7.96 -15.66
C GLU A 124 -7.85 7.07 -16.61
N PHE A 125 -8.49 6.55 -17.64
CA PHE A 125 -7.86 5.73 -18.67
C PHE A 125 -8.28 6.19 -20.05
N ASN A 126 -7.44 5.88 -21.05
CA ASN A 126 -7.76 6.16 -22.44
C ASN A 126 -8.57 5.00 -23.04
N SER A 127 -9.82 5.24 -23.34
CA SER A 127 -10.73 4.23 -23.93
C SER A 127 -10.36 3.82 -25.37
N LEU A 128 -9.48 4.55 -26.04
CA LEU A 128 -8.99 4.23 -27.38
C LEU A 128 -7.83 3.23 -27.37
N ASP A 129 -7.14 3.11 -26.25
CA ASP A 129 -6.03 2.17 -26.10
C ASP A 129 -6.57 0.77 -25.81
N LYS A 130 -5.99 -0.24 -26.47
CA LYS A 130 -6.37 -1.64 -26.22
C LYS A 130 -6.09 -2.11 -24.81
N ILE A 131 -5.00 -1.59 -24.23
CA ILE A 131 -4.57 -1.89 -22.86
C ILE A 131 -4.03 -0.60 -22.26
N ASN A 132 -4.48 -0.29 -21.07
CA ASN A 132 -3.96 0.79 -20.25
C ASN A 132 -3.23 0.21 -19.04
N GLU A 133 -2.10 0.81 -18.66
CA GLU A 133 -1.35 0.47 -17.46
C GLU A 133 -1.72 1.42 -16.32
N LEU A 134 -2.11 0.84 -15.21
CA LEU A 134 -2.34 1.56 -13.96
C LEU A 134 -1.29 1.15 -12.94
N ASN A 135 -0.39 2.07 -12.62
CA ASN A 135 0.51 1.94 -11.48
C ASN A 135 -0.11 2.64 -10.26
N THR A 136 -0.20 1.93 -9.15
CA THR A 136 -0.75 2.45 -7.89
C THR A 136 0.03 1.93 -6.71
N THR A 137 0.26 2.79 -5.72
CA THR A 137 0.92 2.41 -4.47
C THR A 137 -0.12 2.20 -3.39
N ILE A 138 -0.05 1.06 -2.70
CA ILE A 138 -0.79 0.80 -1.47
C ILE A 138 0.18 0.76 -0.29
N ASN A 139 -0.22 1.36 0.82
CA ASN A 139 0.57 1.38 2.05
C ASN A 139 -0.09 0.42 3.06
N LEU A 140 0.61 -0.65 3.40
CA LEU A 140 0.17 -1.63 4.38
C LEU A 140 0.84 -1.34 5.71
N LEU A 141 0.03 -1.25 6.76
CA LEU A 141 0.47 -1.03 8.13
C LEU A 141 0.07 -2.22 8.99
N THR A 142 1.02 -2.75 9.75
CA THR A 142 0.72 -3.76 10.77
C THR A 142 1.32 -3.36 12.11
N PRO A 143 0.66 -3.68 13.24
CA PRO A 143 1.28 -3.51 14.54
C PRO A 143 2.61 -4.25 14.63
N LYS A 144 3.53 -3.74 15.45
CA LYS A 144 4.88 -4.30 15.60
C LYS A 144 4.88 -5.78 16.00
N GLU A 145 3.93 -6.17 16.84
CA GLU A 145 3.83 -7.53 17.37
C GLU A 145 3.43 -8.55 16.30
N ASN A 146 2.86 -8.07 15.17
CA ASN A 146 2.38 -8.94 14.11
C ASN A 146 3.47 -9.11 13.05
N GLU A 147 4.19 -10.22 13.12
CA GLU A 147 5.17 -10.58 12.09
C GLU A 147 4.43 -11.00 10.83
N LEU A 148 4.40 -10.10 9.85
CA LEU A 148 3.80 -10.34 8.54
C LEU A 148 4.73 -11.19 7.68
N TYR A 149 4.27 -12.37 7.26
CA TYR A 149 5.05 -13.30 6.44
C TYR A 149 4.64 -13.28 4.97
N SER A 150 3.34 -13.24 4.71
CA SER A 150 2.83 -13.18 3.34
C SER A 150 1.54 -12.36 3.25
N ILE A 151 1.24 -11.90 2.03
CA ILE A 151 0.02 -11.17 1.70
C ILE A 151 -0.63 -11.76 0.45
N THR A 152 -1.96 -11.79 0.43
CA THR A 152 -2.75 -12.12 -0.76
C THR A 152 -3.57 -10.93 -1.17
N ILE A 153 -3.46 -10.54 -2.46
CA ILE A 153 -4.15 -9.40 -3.04
C ILE A 153 -5.14 -9.88 -4.08
N GLY A 154 -6.33 -9.27 -4.11
CA GLY A 154 -7.36 -9.56 -5.10
C GLY A 154 -8.37 -8.43 -5.22
N PHE A 155 -9.20 -8.51 -6.24
CA PHE A 155 -10.34 -7.62 -6.42
C PHE A 155 -11.55 -8.13 -5.62
N ILE A 156 -12.31 -7.19 -5.06
CA ILE A 156 -13.61 -7.50 -4.46
C ILE A 156 -14.61 -7.65 -5.61
N LYS A 157 -15.16 -8.83 -5.80
CA LYS A 157 -16.23 -9.05 -6.79
C LYS A 157 -17.56 -8.60 -6.19
N ILE A 158 -18.20 -7.64 -6.83
CA ILE A 158 -19.55 -7.21 -6.50
C ILE A 158 -20.49 -8.04 -7.39
N TYR A 159 -21.18 -8.99 -6.79
CA TYR A 159 -22.26 -9.73 -7.46
C TYR A 159 -23.55 -8.91 -7.29
N ASN A 160 -24.02 -8.31 -8.38
CA ASN A 160 -25.32 -7.64 -8.43
C ASN A 160 -26.41 -8.61 -8.90
#